data_ea2d703d6794074d75f3e2fbf63d5d25
#
_entry.id   ea2d703d6794074d75f3e2fbf63d5d25
#
_cell.length_a   1.000
_cell.length_b   1.000
_cell.length_c   1.000
_cell.angle_alpha   90.00
_cell.angle_beta   90.00
_cell.angle_gamma   90.00
#
_symmetry.space_group_name_H-M   'P 1'
#
loop_
_entity.id
_entity.type
_entity.pdbx_description
1 polymer ?
#
loop_
_entity_poly.entity_id
_entity_poly.type
_entity_poly.pdbx_seq_one_letter_code
_entity_poly.pdbx_strand_id
1 'polypeptide(L)'
;MRDNVVNELINLAKNDKDIVLLTGDLGFGVFEKFESSFPGQYFNVGVAEQNMIGLATGLALEGKKVVTYSIGNFGILRCLEQIRNDACYHDANITIIANGGGFSYGSLGMSHHTTEDIAILRSLPNISVVAPCTADEAGEAITSMIMNGGTGYLRLDKSSPKDCSSEDLFVIGKSRRYKEGKDITLIATGSILGEANIASVELKKFGIQARVVGMHSIKPIDADEIIDAVSNTGGIVTIEEHNKDGGLGSAVSEVCMDLGIKPNKFLRIGLDNQYSSIVGGQQYLRSKYNMDSKAIINKIKKIFKL
;
A
#
# COMPACT_ATOMS: atom_id res chain seq x y z
N MET A 1 -9.98 -6.32 -1.50
CA MET A 1 -8.62 -6.42 -2.08
C MET A 1 -8.12 -7.86 -2.11
N ARG A 2 -8.04 -8.55 -0.99
CA ARG A 2 -7.50 -9.91 -0.90
C ARG A 2 -8.09 -10.87 -1.94
N ASP A 3 -9.39 -10.93 -2.07
CA ASP A 3 -10.06 -11.89 -2.96
C ASP A 3 -9.74 -11.63 -4.45
N ASN A 4 -9.56 -10.35 -4.84
CA ASN A 4 -9.11 -10.00 -6.20
C ASN A 4 -7.68 -10.52 -6.44
N VAL A 5 -6.78 -10.35 -5.46
CA VAL A 5 -5.40 -10.87 -5.54
C VAL A 5 -5.39 -12.40 -5.68
N VAL A 6 -6.20 -13.10 -4.89
CA VAL A 6 -6.28 -14.58 -4.95
C VAL A 6 -6.82 -15.05 -6.29
N ASN A 7 -7.83 -14.38 -6.82
CA ASN A 7 -8.40 -14.72 -8.15
C ASN A 7 -7.35 -14.52 -9.26
N GLU A 8 -6.59 -13.43 -9.21
CA GLU A 8 -5.52 -13.21 -10.20
C GLU A 8 -4.38 -14.21 -10.03
N LEU A 9 -3.98 -14.55 -8.81
CA LEU A 9 -2.99 -15.62 -8.58
C LEU A 9 -3.44 -16.96 -9.17
N ILE A 10 -4.72 -17.33 -9.00
CA ILE A 10 -5.29 -18.54 -9.61
C ILE A 10 -5.22 -18.47 -11.14
N ASN A 11 -5.55 -17.31 -11.72
CA ASN A 11 -5.50 -17.11 -13.17
C ASN A 11 -4.08 -17.22 -13.73
N LEU A 12 -3.11 -16.64 -13.04
CA LEU A 12 -1.71 -16.70 -13.43
C LEU A 12 -1.13 -18.12 -13.28
N ALA A 13 -1.38 -18.79 -12.14
CA ALA A 13 -0.85 -20.12 -11.85
C ALA A 13 -1.37 -21.22 -12.81
N LYS A 14 -2.54 -21.03 -13.43
CA LYS A 14 -3.06 -21.94 -14.48
C LYS A 14 -2.10 -22.05 -15.67
N ASN A 15 -1.43 -20.95 -16.02
CA ASN A 15 -0.63 -20.84 -17.22
C ASN A 15 0.87 -20.82 -16.94
N ASP A 16 1.26 -20.70 -15.67
CA ASP A 16 2.65 -20.60 -15.26
C ASP A 16 2.92 -21.48 -14.03
N LYS A 17 3.63 -22.59 -14.26
CA LYS A 17 3.99 -23.55 -13.22
C LYS A 17 5.16 -23.09 -12.33
N ASP A 18 5.78 -21.98 -12.67
CA ASP A 18 6.88 -21.41 -11.88
C ASP A 18 6.37 -20.47 -10.79
N ILE A 19 5.08 -20.15 -10.78
CA ILE A 19 4.44 -19.41 -9.69
C ILE A 19 4.26 -20.34 -8.49
N VAL A 20 4.81 -19.93 -7.34
CA VAL A 20 4.71 -20.67 -6.07
C VAL A 20 4.18 -19.74 -4.98
N LEU A 21 3.15 -20.20 -4.26
CA LEU A 21 2.58 -19.51 -3.12
C LEU A 21 3.01 -20.17 -1.81
N LEU A 22 3.64 -19.38 -0.93
CA LEU A 22 4.02 -19.79 0.42
C LEU A 22 3.15 -19.07 1.47
N THR A 23 2.67 -19.81 2.46
CA THR A 23 1.92 -19.25 3.60
C THR A 23 2.53 -19.67 4.93
N GLY A 24 2.41 -18.80 5.93
CA GLY A 24 2.88 -19.06 7.30
C GLY A 24 1.77 -19.50 8.24
N ASP A 25 1.07 -20.60 7.90
CA ASP A 25 -0.10 -21.11 8.63
C ASP A 25 -1.25 -20.10 8.75
N LEU A 26 -1.48 -19.40 7.65
CA LEU A 26 -2.48 -18.32 7.52
C LEU A 26 -3.23 -18.47 6.19
N GLY A 27 -4.38 -17.79 6.08
CA GLY A 27 -5.16 -17.77 4.85
C GLY A 27 -6.25 -18.83 4.80
N PHE A 28 -6.68 -19.33 5.95
CA PHE A 28 -7.83 -20.22 6.05
C PHE A 28 -9.09 -19.56 5.47
N GLY A 29 -9.87 -20.30 4.68
CA GLY A 29 -11.00 -19.76 3.92
C GLY A 29 -10.59 -18.90 2.71
N VAL A 30 -9.31 -18.92 2.31
CA VAL A 30 -8.76 -18.03 1.26
C VAL A 30 -8.08 -18.82 0.15
N PHE A 31 -7.18 -19.76 0.52
CA PHE A 31 -6.32 -20.43 -0.44
C PHE A 31 -6.69 -21.87 -0.77
N GLU A 32 -7.76 -22.43 -0.21
CA GLU A 32 -8.18 -23.82 -0.44
C GLU A 32 -8.42 -24.09 -1.93
N LYS A 33 -8.94 -23.11 -2.67
CA LYS A 33 -9.13 -23.23 -4.12
C LYS A 33 -7.79 -23.24 -4.87
N PHE A 34 -6.82 -22.43 -4.43
CA PHE A 34 -5.48 -22.43 -5.01
C PHE A 34 -4.76 -23.75 -4.71
N GLU A 35 -4.74 -24.17 -3.46
CA GLU A 35 -4.14 -25.42 -2.98
C GLU A 35 -4.69 -26.65 -3.72
N SER A 36 -6.01 -26.76 -3.79
CA SER A 36 -6.65 -27.90 -4.47
C SER A 36 -6.43 -27.91 -5.99
N SER A 37 -6.33 -26.73 -6.62
CA SER A 37 -6.08 -26.62 -8.07
C SER A 37 -4.62 -26.79 -8.45
N PHE A 38 -3.70 -26.39 -7.58
CA PHE A 38 -2.26 -26.34 -7.84
C PHE A 38 -1.43 -26.89 -6.67
N PRO A 39 -1.60 -28.17 -6.27
CA PRO A 39 -0.95 -28.72 -5.07
C PRO A 39 0.58 -28.70 -5.12
N GLY A 40 1.19 -28.64 -6.32
CA GLY A 40 2.63 -28.49 -6.51
C GLY A 40 3.14 -27.04 -6.50
N GLN A 41 2.26 -26.06 -6.36
CA GLN A 41 2.56 -24.63 -6.36
C GLN A 41 2.16 -23.95 -5.04
N TYR A 42 1.65 -24.70 -4.05
CA TYR A 42 1.26 -24.20 -2.74
C TYR A 42 1.96 -24.93 -1.62
N PHE A 43 2.53 -24.18 -0.67
CA PHE A 43 3.17 -24.74 0.51
C PHE A 43 2.84 -23.92 1.75
N ASN A 44 2.30 -24.58 2.76
CA ASN A 44 2.20 -24.03 4.10
C ASN A 44 3.49 -24.39 4.87
N VAL A 45 4.28 -23.37 5.19
CA VAL A 45 5.59 -23.56 5.86
C VAL A 45 5.51 -23.46 7.38
N GLY A 46 4.28 -23.38 7.93
CA GLY A 46 4.03 -23.19 9.37
C GLY A 46 4.28 -21.76 9.83
N VAL A 47 4.10 -21.52 11.14
CA VAL A 47 4.29 -20.19 11.76
C VAL A 47 5.78 -19.89 11.87
N ALA A 48 6.45 -19.72 10.73
CA ALA A 48 7.90 -19.56 10.61
C ALA A 48 8.25 -18.57 9.49
N GLU A 49 7.81 -17.30 9.63
CA GLU A 49 7.89 -16.31 8.55
C GLU A 49 9.32 -15.98 8.13
N GLN A 50 10.31 -16.04 9.04
CA GLN A 50 11.72 -15.89 8.67
C GLN A 50 12.17 -17.01 7.73
N ASN A 51 11.83 -18.26 8.07
CA ASN A 51 12.10 -19.42 7.22
C ASN A 51 11.33 -19.32 5.89
N MET A 52 10.10 -18.77 5.90
CA MET A 52 9.30 -18.56 4.70
C MET A 52 10.04 -17.67 3.69
N ILE A 53 10.61 -16.54 4.14
CA ILE A 53 11.38 -15.65 3.25
C ILE A 53 12.66 -16.30 2.76
N GLY A 54 13.39 -17.03 3.63
CA GLY A 54 14.58 -17.80 3.20
C GLY A 54 14.25 -18.87 2.16
N LEU A 55 13.17 -19.63 2.37
CA LEU A 55 12.68 -20.62 1.41
C LEU A 55 12.25 -19.97 0.10
N ALA A 56 11.50 -18.84 0.18
CA ALA A 56 11.09 -18.06 -0.98
C ALA A 56 12.31 -17.62 -1.80
N THR A 57 13.37 -17.15 -1.14
CA THR A 57 14.60 -16.74 -1.81
C THR A 57 15.26 -17.91 -2.51
N GLY A 58 15.42 -19.06 -1.84
CA GLY A 58 15.98 -20.25 -2.47
C GLY A 58 15.22 -20.69 -3.71
N LEU A 59 13.89 -20.73 -3.64
CA LEU A 59 13.03 -21.06 -4.78
C LEU A 59 13.14 -20.03 -5.91
N ALA A 60 13.22 -18.75 -5.58
CA ALA A 60 13.37 -17.68 -6.58
C ALA A 60 14.72 -17.76 -7.31
N LEU A 61 15.80 -18.08 -6.60
CA LEU A 61 17.11 -18.30 -7.21
C LEU A 61 17.15 -19.51 -8.13
N GLU A 62 16.29 -20.52 -7.91
CA GLU A 62 16.05 -21.65 -8.81
C GLU A 62 15.04 -21.34 -9.94
N GLY A 63 14.72 -20.06 -10.15
CA GLY A 63 13.89 -19.58 -11.26
C GLY A 63 12.39 -19.56 -11.00
N LYS A 64 11.94 -19.77 -9.76
CA LYS A 64 10.51 -19.64 -9.42
C LYS A 64 10.10 -18.18 -9.22
N LYS A 65 8.82 -17.90 -9.46
CA LYS A 65 8.13 -16.65 -9.14
C LYS A 65 7.38 -16.83 -7.84
N VAL A 66 7.96 -16.39 -6.74
CA VAL A 66 7.46 -16.75 -5.42
C VAL A 66 6.60 -15.65 -4.83
N VAL A 67 5.44 -16.05 -4.34
CA VAL A 67 4.54 -15.18 -3.59
C VAL A 67 4.50 -15.66 -2.15
N THR A 68 4.77 -14.79 -1.19
CA THR A 68 4.60 -15.08 0.23
C THR A 68 3.39 -14.33 0.77
N TYR A 69 2.65 -14.95 1.68
CA TYR A 69 1.47 -14.34 2.28
C TYR A 69 1.48 -14.46 3.79
N SER A 70 1.37 -13.30 4.47
CA SER A 70 1.23 -13.23 5.92
C SER A 70 0.45 -11.98 6.35
N ILE A 71 0.18 -11.84 7.65
CA ILE A 71 -0.29 -10.58 8.26
C ILE A 71 0.87 -9.59 8.30
N GLY A 72 0.56 -8.30 8.08
CA GLY A 72 1.50 -7.22 7.89
C GLY A 72 2.80 -7.31 8.68
N ASN A 73 2.73 -7.11 10.00
CA ASN A 73 3.94 -7.08 10.85
C ASN A 73 4.70 -8.42 10.89
N PHE A 74 4.01 -9.54 10.76
CA PHE A 74 4.65 -10.86 10.89
C PHE A 74 5.50 -11.17 9.66
N GLY A 75 4.97 -10.90 8.47
CA GLY A 75 5.71 -11.12 7.22
C GLY A 75 6.78 -10.08 6.92
N ILE A 76 6.89 -9.00 7.70
CA ILE A 76 7.81 -7.89 7.45
C ILE A 76 8.78 -7.68 8.60
N LEU A 77 8.29 -7.21 9.75
CA LEU A 77 9.19 -6.83 10.86
C LEU A 77 9.98 -8.01 11.40
N ARG A 78 9.32 -9.16 11.54
CA ARG A 78 9.96 -10.40 11.99
C ARG A 78 11.00 -10.92 10.99
N CYS A 79 10.81 -10.66 9.70
CA CYS A 79 11.63 -11.17 8.60
C CYS A 79 12.53 -10.10 7.97
N LEU A 80 12.68 -8.93 8.58
CA LEU A 80 13.34 -7.78 7.95
C LEU A 80 14.77 -8.10 7.50
N GLU A 81 15.50 -8.88 8.29
CA GLU A 81 16.85 -9.30 7.94
C GLU A 81 16.86 -10.18 6.67
N GLN A 82 15.98 -11.18 6.60
CA GLN A 82 15.87 -12.08 5.45
C GLN A 82 15.37 -11.31 4.21
N ILE A 83 14.40 -10.39 4.37
CA ILE A 83 13.98 -9.54 3.26
C ILE A 83 15.16 -8.72 2.72
N ARG A 84 15.94 -8.11 3.60
CA ARG A 84 17.10 -7.30 3.23
C ARG A 84 18.22 -8.11 2.61
N ASN A 85 18.68 -9.15 3.31
CA ASN A 85 19.91 -9.87 3.00
C ASN A 85 19.71 -10.96 1.95
N ASP A 86 18.55 -11.62 1.97
CA ASP A 86 18.29 -12.73 1.07
C ASP A 86 17.49 -12.27 -0.15
N ALA A 87 16.31 -11.67 0.04
CA ALA A 87 15.45 -11.27 -1.07
C ALA A 87 16.00 -10.06 -1.84
N CYS A 88 16.16 -8.90 -1.17
CA CYS A 88 16.54 -7.66 -1.85
C CYS A 88 17.98 -7.64 -2.36
N TYR A 89 18.92 -8.16 -1.58
CA TYR A 89 20.33 -8.17 -1.98
C TYR A 89 20.58 -9.02 -3.22
N HIS A 90 19.84 -10.12 -3.38
CA HIS A 90 19.94 -11.02 -4.54
C HIS A 90 18.95 -10.63 -5.66
N ASP A 91 18.17 -9.56 -5.50
CA ASP A 91 17.11 -9.17 -6.44
C ASP A 91 16.20 -10.34 -6.81
N ALA A 92 15.82 -11.12 -5.79
CA ALA A 92 15.06 -12.35 -5.96
C ALA A 92 13.62 -12.06 -6.40
N ASN A 93 13.09 -12.89 -7.30
CA ASN A 93 11.71 -12.72 -7.79
C ASN A 93 10.69 -13.17 -6.74
N ILE A 94 10.42 -12.30 -5.78
CA ILE A 94 9.53 -12.56 -4.64
C ILE A 94 8.53 -11.41 -4.50
N THR A 95 7.25 -11.73 -4.50
CA THR A 95 6.20 -10.79 -4.09
C THR A 95 5.77 -11.09 -2.65
N ILE A 96 6.09 -10.20 -1.73
CA ILE A 96 5.74 -10.30 -0.31
C ILE A 96 4.38 -9.65 -0.09
N ILE A 97 3.33 -10.45 0.11
CA ILE A 97 2.00 -9.95 0.43
C ILE A 97 1.84 -9.80 1.94
N ALA A 98 1.59 -8.59 2.39
CA ALA A 98 1.19 -8.28 3.75
C ALA A 98 -0.30 -7.90 3.78
N ASN A 99 -1.13 -8.77 4.31
CA ASN A 99 -2.54 -8.49 4.50
C ASN A 99 -2.76 -7.75 5.82
N GLY A 100 -3.48 -6.65 5.80
CA GLY A 100 -3.82 -5.89 6.98
C GLY A 100 -3.04 -4.61 7.19
N GLY A 101 -2.81 -3.84 6.12
CA GLY A 101 -2.16 -2.52 6.21
C GLY A 101 -2.85 -1.58 7.19
N GLY A 102 -2.09 -0.73 7.86
CA GLY A 102 -2.59 0.26 8.81
C GLY A 102 -3.37 -0.35 9.96
N PHE A 103 -4.59 0.11 10.14
CA PHE A 103 -5.53 -0.35 11.17
C PHE A 103 -6.55 -1.40 10.68
N SER A 104 -6.27 -2.09 9.59
CA SER A 104 -7.17 -3.12 9.05
C SER A 104 -7.51 -4.22 10.07
N TYR A 105 -6.59 -4.54 10.97
CA TYR A 105 -6.77 -5.42 12.11
C TYR A 105 -6.83 -4.66 13.45
N GLY A 106 -7.37 -3.44 13.45
CA GLY A 106 -7.37 -2.54 14.59
C GLY A 106 -7.96 -3.11 15.88
N SER A 107 -8.91 -4.05 15.79
CA SER A 107 -9.49 -4.75 16.93
C SER A 107 -8.53 -5.72 17.64
N LEU A 108 -7.45 -6.15 16.98
CA LEU A 108 -6.45 -7.06 17.53
C LEU A 108 -5.30 -6.33 18.24
N GLY A 109 -5.28 -5.00 18.21
CA GLY A 109 -4.31 -4.19 18.92
C GLY A 109 -2.98 -4.00 18.19
N MET A 110 -2.05 -3.34 18.86
CA MET A 110 -0.80 -2.82 18.32
C MET A 110 0.06 -3.88 17.61
N SER A 111 0.11 -5.10 18.08
CA SER A 111 0.86 -6.19 17.44
C SER A 111 0.39 -6.54 16.02
N HIS A 112 -0.83 -6.13 15.67
CA HIS A 112 -1.43 -6.34 14.34
C HIS A 112 -1.62 -5.04 13.55
N HIS A 113 -1.32 -3.88 14.16
CA HIS A 113 -1.32 -2.62 13.42
C HIS A 113 -0.06 -2.55 12.56
N THR A 114 -0.22 -2.22 11.29
CA THR A 114 0.88 -2.14 10.33
C THR A 114 1.04 -0.69 9.91
N THR A 115 1.75 0.09 10.72
CA THR A 115 1.84 1.54 10.61
C THR A 115 3.26 2.08 10.35
N GLU A 116 4.26 1.20 10.22
CA GLU A 116 5.68 1.53 9.97
C GLU A 116 6.26 0.80 8.74
N ASP A 117 5.52 -0.11 8.16
CA ASP A 117 5.93 -1.03 7.10
C ASP A 117 6.45 -0.33 5.85
N ILE A 118 5.74 0.67 5.35
CA ILE A 118 6.15 1.45 4.18
C ILE A 118 7.49 2.14 4.45
N ALA A 119 7.63 2.81 5.60
CA ALA A 119 8.84 3.54 5.97
C ALA A 119 10.07 2.62 6.00
N ILE A 120 9.93 1.45 6.60
CA ILE A 120 11.00 0.46 6.75
C ILE A 120 11.39 -0.11 5.39
N LEU A 121 10.42 -0.57 4.60
CA LEU A 121 10.70 -1.26 3.35
C LEU A 121 11.16 -0.31 2.25
N ARG A 122 10.64 0.93 2.18
CA ARG A 122 11.10 1.89 1.17
C ARG A 122 12.56 2.30 1.35
N SER A 123 13.14 2.11 2.54
CA SER A 123 14.56 2.37 2.78
C SER A 123 15.50 1.28 2.21
N LEU A 124 14.98 0.07 1.94
CA LEU A 124 15.79 -1.01 1.38
C LEU A 124 16.02 -0.81 -0.12
N PRO A 125 17.25 -1.03 -0.65
CA PRO A 125 17.48 -1.14 -2.09
C PRO A 125 16.74 -2.34 -2.71
N ASN A 126 16.56 -2.33 -4.03
CA ASN A 126 16.03 -3.44 -4.84
C ASN A 126 14.68 -3.99 -4.36
N ILE A 127 13.78 -3.12 -3.88
CA ILE A 127 12.42 -3.51 -3.52
C ILE A 127 11.43 -2.49 -4.08
N SER A 128 10.37 -2.97 -4.69
CA SER A 128 9.19 -2.15 -4.98
C SER A 128 8.22 -2.18 -3.80
N VAL A 129 7.60 -1.03 -3.48
CA VAL A 129 6.63 -0.88 -2.38
C VAL A 129 5.32 -0.39 -2.97
N VAL A 130 4.31 -1.24 -2.95
CA VAL A 130 3.01 -1.01 -3.58
C VAL A 130 1.90 -1.18 -2.56
N ALA A 131 1.04 -0.17 -2.43
CA ALA A 131 -0.12 -0.15 -1.54
C ALA A 131 -1.37 0.25 -2.35
N PRO A 132 -2.06 -0.70 -3.00
CA PRO A 132 -3.23 -0.44 -3.83
C PRO A 132 -4.32 0.30 -3.06
N CYS A 133 -4.98 1.22 -3.73
CA CYS A 133 -6.05 2.02 -3.15
C CYS A 133 -7.42 1.34 -3.26
N THR A 134 -7.60 0.49 -4.28
CA THR A 134 -8.87 -0.22 -4.54
C THR A 134 -8.66 -1.73 -4.68
N ALA A 135 -9.77 -2.47 -4.72
CA ALA A 135 -9.72 -3.92 -4.91
C ALA A 135 -9.24 -4.30 -6.32
N ASP A 136 -9.60 -3.51 -7.33
CA ASP A 136 -9.17 -3.73 -8.71
C ASP A 136 -7.68 -3.47 -8.87
N GLU A 137 -7.18 -2.35 -8.31
CA GLU A 137 -5.73 -2.11 -8.26
C GLU A 137 -4.95 -3.23 -7.57
N ALA A 138 -5.52 -3.87 -6.55
CA ALA A 138 -4.83 -4.97 -5.87
C ALA A 138 -4.66 -6.20 -6.77
N GLY A 139 -5.65 -6.51 -7.63
CA GLY A 139 -5.55 -7.56 -8.64
C GLY A 139 -4.53 -7.21 -9.73
N GLU A 140 -4.56 -5.97 -10.23
CA GLU A 140 -3.60 -5.50 -11.24
C GLU A 140 -2.17 -5.43 -10.67
N ALA A 141 -2.03 -5.05 -9.40
CA ALA A 141 -0.74 -4.97 -8.72
C ALA A 141 -0.04 -6.33 -8.62
N ILE A 142 -0.74 -7.38 -8.16
CA ILE A 142 -0.13 -8.71 -8.05
C ILE A 142 0.30 -9.22 -9.42
N THR A 143 -0.52 -9.03 -10.45
CA THR A 143 -0.17 -9.40 -11.83
C THR A 143 1.08 -8.65 -12.29
N SER A 144 1.11 -7.33 -12.12
CA SER A 144 2.25 -6.50 -12.53
C SER A 144 3.53 -6.89 -11.80
N MET A 145 3.47 -7.14 -10.47
CA MET A 145 4.63 -7.51 -9.68
C MET A 145 5.23 -8.85 -10.08
N ILE A 146 4.39 -9.88 -10.29
CA ILE A 146 4.84 -11.21 -10.74
C ILE A 146 5.46 -11.14 -12.14
N MET A 147 4.88 -10.33 -13.04
CA MET A 147 5.36 -10.22 -14.42
C MET A 147 6.63 -9.40 -14.55
N ASN A 148 6.79 -8.35 -13.75
CA ASN A 148 8.00 -7.51 -13.78
C ASN A 148 9.18 -8.18 -13.05
N GLY A 149 8.92 -9.09 -12.11
CA GLY A 149 9.96 -9.75 -11.32
C GLY A 149 10.63 -8.83 -10.30
N GLY A 150 11.72 -9.33 -9.71
CA GLY A 150 12.43 -8.67 -8.61
C GLY A 150 11.71 -8.81 -7.27
N THR A 151 12.26 -8.19 -6.22
CA THR A 151 11.61 -8.21 -4.90
C THR A 151 10.58 -7.10 -4.80
N GLY A 152 9.37 -7.46 -4.37
CA GLY A 152 8.27 -6.52 -4.21
C GLY A 152 7.47 -6.74 -2.94
N TYR A 153 7.00 -5.65 -2.37
CA TYR A 153 6.09 -5.62 -1.23
C TYR A 153 4.71 -5.14 -1.66
N LEU A 154 3.70 -5.98 -1.47
CA LEU A 154 2.29 -5.69 -1.75
C LEU A 154 1.52 -5.56 -0.43
N ARG A 155 1.19 -4.33 -0.08
CA ARG A 155 0.43 -3.99 1.12
C ARG A 155 -1.06 -4.04 0.83
N LEU A 156 -1.77 -4.96 1.43
CA LEU A 156 -3.20 -5.07 1.25
C LEU A 156 -3.97 -4.58 2.47
N ASP A 157 -4.93 -3.72 2.23
CA ASP A 157 -5.92 -3.36 3.23
C ASP A 157 -7.10 -4.35 3.21
N LYS A 158 -7.75 -4.53 4.35
CA LYS A 158 -8.92 -5.39 4.47
C LYS A 158 -10.15 -4.78 3.79
N SER A 159 -10.25 -3.46 3.81
CA SER A 159 -11.32 -2.69 3.18
C SER A 159 -10.91 -2.19 1.79
N SER A 160 -11.89 -1.80 0.98
CA SER A 160 -11.71 -1.12 -0.30
C SER A 160 -12.80 -0.07 -0.45
N PRO A 161 -12.51 1.16 -0.88
CA PRO A 161 -13.53 2.15 -1.20
C PRO A 161 -14.40 1.66 -2.36
N LYS A 162 -15.71 1.88 -2.27
CA LYS A 162 -16.68 1.41 -3.27
C LYS A 162 -16.88 2.39 -4.43
N ASP A 163 -16.70 3.68 -4.17
CA ASP A 163 -17.02 4.76 -5.12
C ASP A 163 -15.74 5.41 -5.68
N CYS A 164 -14.71 4.59 -5.90
CA CYS A 164 -13.44 5.03 -6.48
C CYS A 164 -13.13 4.14 -7.67
N SER A 165 -13.22 4.70 -8.87
CA SER A 165 -12.80 4.06 -10.13
C SER A 165 -11.89 5.02 -10.89
N SER A 166 -10.95 4.48 -11.64
CA SER A 166 -10.09 5.21 -12.56
C SER A 166 -9.97 4.40 -13.85
N GLU A 167 -9.94 5.09 -14.98
CA GLU A 167 -9.70 4.48 -16.29
C GLU A 167 -8.21 4.40 -16.64
N ASP A 168 -7.35 5.00 -15.80
CA ASP A 168 -5.91 4.97 -16.00
C ASP A 168 -5.38 3.53 -15.86
N LEU A 169 -4.40 3.17 -16.67
CA LEU A 169 -3.73 1.87 -16.57
C LEU A 169 -2.94 1.76 -15.26
N PHE A 170 -2.96 0.57 -14.66
CA PHE A 170 -2.11 0.29 -13.51
C PHE A 170 -0.66 0.10 -13.96
N VAL A 171 0.23 0.93 -13.45
CA VAL A 171 1.67 0.85 -13.71
C VAL A 171 2.43 1.10 -12.42
N ILE A 172 3.35 0.20 -12.04
CA ILE A 172 4.24 0.43 -10.90
C ILE A 172 5.14 1.64 -11.22
N GLY A 173 5.21 2.59 -10.30
CA GLY A 173 5.91 3.87 -10.49
C GLY A 173 5.02 5.00 -11.01
N LYS A 174 3.76 4.73 -11.26
CA LYS A 174 2.73 5.74 -11.58
C LYS A 174 1.67 5.81 -10.48
N SER A 175 0.85 6.83 -10.56
CA SER A 175 -0.34 7.04 -9.73
C SER A 175 -1.58 7.00 -10.60
N ARG A 176 -2.76 7.00 -9.97
CA ARG A 176 -4.06 7.14 -10.66
C ARG A 176 -4.80 8.35 -10.17
N ARG A 177 -5.39 9.11 -11.09
CA ARG A 177 -6.31 10.19 -10.76
C ARG A 177 -7.73 9.64 -10.66
N TYR A 178 -8.37 9.88 -9.52
CA TYR A 178 -9.76 9.50 -9.27
C TYR A 178 -10.72 10.68 -9.41
N LYS A 179 -10.21 11.90 -9.25
CA LYS A 179 -10.94 13.14 -9.51
C LYS A 179 -10.01 14.25 -9.95
N GLU A 180 -10.50 15.05 -10.86
CA GLU A 180 -9.85 16.29 -11.24
C GLU A 180 -10.21 17.44 -10.29
N GLY A 181 -9.27 18.36 -10.09
CA GLY A 181 -9.42 19.56 -9.29
C GLY A 181 -8.24 20.50 -9.46
N LYS A 182 -8.46 21.79 -9.19
CA LYS A 182 -7.45 22.84 -9.42
C LYS A 182 -7.03 23.59 -8.17
N ASP A 183 -7.75 23.41 -7.05
CA ASP A 183 -7.49 24.21 -5.86
C ASP A 183 -6.53 23.51 -4.90
N ILE A 184 -6.58 22.18 -4.82
CA ILE A 184 -5.73 21.37 -3.94
C ILE A 184 -5.65 19.93 -4.47
N THR A 185 -4.51 19.27 -4.28
CA THR A 185 -4.36 17.84 -4.56
C THR A 185 -4.32 17.03 -3.26
N LEU A 186 -5.22 16.05 -3.15
CA LEU A 186 -5.27 15.05 -2.09
C LEU A 186 -4.60 13.78 -2.63
N ILE A 187 -3.39 13.45 -2.13
CA ILE A 187 -2.65 12.27 -2.52
C ILE A 187 -2.80 11.23 -1.41
N ALA A 188 -3.43 10.11 -1.70
CA ALA A 188 -3.65 9.04 -0.72
C ALA A 188 -3.02 7.72 -1.16
N THR A 189 -2.65 6.86 -0.20
CA THR A 189 -2.17 5.50 -0.46
C THR A 189 -2.94 4.48 0.36
N GLY A 190 -3.26 3.31 -0.24
CA GLY A 190 -4.12 2.32 0.38
C GLY A 190 -5.59 2.74 0.43
N SER A 191 -6.40 1.98 1.16
CA SER A 191 -7.86 2.15 1.21
C SER A 191 -8.34 3.47 1.83
N ILE A 192 -7.46 4.23 2.47
CA ILE A 192 -7.77 5.56 2.99
C ILE A 192 -8.07 6.59 1.86
N LEU A 193 -7.81 6.22 0.61
CA LEU A 193 -8.30 6.95 -0.56
C LEU A 193 -9.80 7.24 -0.47
N GLY A 194 -10.59 6.34 0.13
CA GLY A 194 -12.01 6.54 0.36
C GLY A 194 -12.31 7.78 1.22
N GLU A 195 -11.51 8.04 2.24
CA GLU A 195 -11.64 9.24 3.08
C GLU A 195 -11.28 10.52 2.30
N ALA A 196 -10.26 10.46 1.47
CA ALA A 196 -9.89 11.56 0.57
C ALA A 196 -11.00 11.84 -0.44
N ASN A 197 -11.62 10.79 -1.00
CA ASN A 197 -12.73 10.90 -1.94
C ASN A 197 -13.96 11.56 -1.30
N ILE A 198 -14.35 11.12 -0.09
CA ILE A 198 -15.45 11.72 0.68
C ILE A 198 -15.12 13.20 0.99
N ALA A 199 -13.90 13.48 1.44
CA ALA A 199 -13.47 14.84 1.76
C ALA A 199 -13.56 15.75 0.53
N SER A 200 -13.18 15.27 -0.66
CA SER A 200 -13.24 16.04 -1.91
C SER A 200 -14.68 16.45 -2.28
N VAL A 201 -15.65 15.55 -2.07
CA VAL A 201 -17.08 15.84 -2.31
C VAL A 201 -17.60 16.93 -1.37
N GLU A 202 -17.25 16.83 -0.08
CA GLU A 202 -17.66 17.81 0.91
C GLU A 202 -16.97 19.17 0.71
N LEU A 203 -15.69 19.19 0.36
CA LEU A 203 -14.93 20.42 0.08
C LEU A 203 -15.53 21.21 -1.09
N LYS A 204 -16.11 20.53 -2.09
CA LYS A 204 -16.80 21.17 -3.21
C LYS A 204 -17.97 22.07 -2.75
N LYS A 205 -18.65 21.72 -1.64
CA LYS A 205 -19.73 22.55 -1.05
C LYS A 205 -19.20 23.88 -0.51
N PHE A 206 -17.91 24.00 -0.28
CA PHE A 206 -17.21 25.22 0.16
C PHE A 206 -16.46 25.88 -0.99
N GLY A 207 -16.74 25.50 -2.24
CA GLY A 207 -16.10 26.08 -3.42
C GLY A 207 -14.70 25.58 -3.72
N ILE A 208 -14.23 24.52 -3.04
CA ILE A 208 -12.89 23.94 -3.24
C ILE A 208 -12.98 22.73 -4.17
N GLN A 209 -12.32 22.80 -5.31
CA GLN A 209 -12.19 21.72 -6.27
C GLN A 209 -10.91 20.92 -5.97
N ALA A 210 -11.06 19.86 -5.19
CA ALA A 210 -9.94 18.99 -4.82
C ALA A 210 -9.71 17.91 -5.88
N ARG A 211 -8.46 17.82 -6.39
CA ARG A 211 -7.97 16.65 -7.14
C ARG A 211 -7.76 15.50 -6.15
N VAL A 212 -8.10 14.27 -6.54
CA VAL A 212 -7.87 13.08 -5.73
C VAL A 212 -6.99 12.12 -6.51
N VAL A 213 -5.83 11.80 -5.94
CA VAL A 213 -4.81 10.92 -6.51
C VAL A 213 -4.58 9.74 -5.60
N GLY A 214 -4.65 8.55 -6.16
CA GLY A 214 -4.21 7.30 -5.52
C GLY A 214 -2.75 7.03 -5.87
N MET A 215 -1.87 7.23 -4.92
CA MET A 215 -0.45 6.89 -5.03
C MET A 215 -0.25 5.44 -4.56
N HIS A 216 -0.62 4.50 -5.41
CA HIS A 216 -0.48 3.08 -5.12
C HIS A 216 0.98 2.60 -5.13
N SER A 217 1.86 3.28 -5.85
CA SER A 217 3.29 2.99 -5.89
C SER A 217 4.06 4.00 -5.05
N ILE A 218 4.66 3.54 -3.94
CA ILE A 218 5.45 4.39 -3.05
C ILE A 218 6.92 4.31 -3.42
N LYS A 219 7.34 3.17 -3.95
CA LYS A 219 8.67 2.95 -4.47
C LYS A 219 8.62 1.98 -5.66
N PRO A 220 8.98 2.44 -6.86
CA PRO A 220 9.24 3.84 -7.21
C PRO A 220 7.99 4.72 -7.06
N ILE A 221 8.18 6.02 -6.78
CA ILE A 221 7.06 6.97 -6.65
C ILE A 221 6.85 7.74 -7.97
N ASP A 222 5.62 8.14 -8.24
CA ASP A 222 5.27 8.97 -9.40
C ASP A 222 5.68 10.43 -9.17
N ALA A 223 6.88 10.78 -9.58
CA ALA A 223 7.39 12.14 -9.46
C ALA A 223 6.66 13.11 -10.41
N ASP A 224 6.22 12.64 -11.60
CA ASP A 224 5.53 13.47 -12.58
C ASP A 224 4.20 14.00 -12.03
N GLU A 225 3.41 13.15 -11.35
CA GLU A 225 2.17 13.57 -10.70
C GLU A 225 2.44 14.57 -9.56
N ILE A 226 3.52 14.40 -8.81
CA ILE A 226 3.90 15.34 -7.75
C ILE A 226 4.28 16.70 -8.34
N ILE A 227 5.06 16.73 -9.43
CA ILE A 227 5.43 17.95 -10.16
C ILE A 227 4.17 18.65 -10.68
N ASP A 228 3.26 17.90 -11.29
CA ASP A 228 2.00 18.44 -11.80
C ASP A 228 1.12 19.00 -10.67
N ALA A 229 1.02 18.31 -9.55
CA ALA A 229 0.28 18.78 -8.38
C ALA A 229 0.85 20.09 -7.81
N VAL A 230 2.19 20.22 -7.72
CA VAL A 230 2.86 21.44 -7.27
C VAL A 230 2.60 22.60 -8.22
N SER A 231 2.62 22.33 -9.53
CA SER A 231 2.54 23.37 -10.57
C SER A 231 1.11 23.85 -10.81
N ASN A 232 0.13 22.95 -10.69
CA ASN A 232 -1.22 23.19 -11.18
C ASN A 232 -2.28 23.25 -10.08
N THR A 233 -1.89 23.08 -8.78
CA THR A 233 -2.83 23.23 -7.66
C THR A 233 -2.26 24.14 -6.56
N GLY A 234 -3.16 24.66 -5.70
CA GLY A 234 -2.79 25.58 -4.61
C GLY A 234 -2.11 24.91 -3.41
N GLY A 235 -1.94 23.57 -3.44
CA GLY A 235 -1.24 22.83 -2.40
C GLY A 235 -1.46 21.32 -2.47
N ILE A 236 -0.68 20.61 -1.67
CA ILE A 236 -0.72 19.14 -1.57
C ILE A 236 -1.09 18.73 -0.15
N VAL A 237 -1.99 17.76 -0.04
CA VAL A 237 -2.30 17.05 1.21
C VAL A 237 -2.04 15.57 1.00
N THR A 238 -1.07 15.00 1.72
CA THR A 238 -0.85 13.55 1.72
C THR A 238 -1.67 12.90 2.82
N ILE A 239 -2.24 11.72 2.52
CA ILE A 239 -3.17 11.01 3.41
C ILE A 239 -2.77 9.54 3.43
N GLU A 240 -2.41 9.05 4.61
CA GLU A 240 -1.89 7.70 4.78
C GLU A 240 -2.32 7.09 6.13
N GLU A 241 -2.70 5.83 6.13
CA GLU A 241 -2.95 5.07 7.37
C GLU A 241 -1.63 4.40 7.81
N HIS A 242 -0.68 5.27 8.13
CA HIS A 242 0.71 4.95 8.44
C HIS A 242 1.30 6.09 9.27
N ASN A 243 2.43 5.88 9.92
CA ASN A 243 3.21 6.97 10.52
C ASN A 243 3.61 8.00 9.46
N LYS A 244 3.54 9.28 9.81
CA LYS A 244 4.00 10.36 8.91
C LYS A 244 5.49 10.30 8.63
N ASP A 245 6.26 9.70 9.56
CA ASP A 245 7.72 9.60 9.42
C ASP A 245 8.07 8.42 8.51
N GLY A 246 8.71 8.71 7.39
CA GLY A 246 9.13 7.74 6.40
C GLY A 246 8.04 7.20 5.46
N GLY A 247 6.74 7.55 5.65
CA GLY A 247 5.64 7.10 4.80
C GLY A 247 5.49 7.90 3.50
N LEU A 248 4.26 7.90 2.95
CA LEU A 248 3.90 8.61 1.71
C LEU A 248 4.24 10.10 1.78
N GLY A 249 3.85 10.78 2.86
CA GLY A 249 4.10 12.21 3.01
C GLY A 249 5.58 12.57 3.05
N SER A 250 6.42 11.71 3.60
CA SER A 250 7.88 11.86 3.53
C SER A 250 8.39 11.66 2.11
N ALA A 251 7.94 10.62 1.41
CA ALA A 251 8.35 10.37 0.02
C ALA A 251 7.99 11.54 -0.92
N VAL A 252 6.78 12.10 -0.79
CA VAL A 252 6.37 13.29 -1.56
C VAL A 252 7.25 14.50 -1.21
N SER A 253 7.58 14.68 0.08
CA SER A 253 8.46 15.78 0.52
C SER A 253 9.88 15.64 -0.04
N GLU A 254 10.43 14.43 -0.06
CA GLU A 254 11.75 14.12 -0.62
C GLU A 254 11.79 14.49 -2.11
N VAL A 255 10.81 14.05 -2.91
CA VAL A 255 10.71 14.43 -4.34
C VAL A 255 10.67 15.95 -4.51
N CYS A 256 9.87 16.65 -3.70
CA CYS A 256 9.80 18.11 -3.78
C CYS A 256 11.15 18.78 -3.48
N MET A 257 11.86 18.29 -2.47
CA MET A 257 13.16 18.88 -2.09
C MET A 257 14.26 18.53 -3.08
N ASP A 258 14.33 17.30 -3.54
CA ASP A 258 15.34 16.83 -4.50
C ASP A 258 15.23 17.56 -5.85
N LEU A 259 14.00 17.86 -6.29
CA LEU A 259 13.75 18.60 -7.52
C LEU A 259 13.73 20.13 -7.34
N GLY A 260 13.90 20.63 -6.12
CA GLY A 260 13.86 22.07 -5.84
C GLY A 260 12.50 22.72 -6.07
N ILE A 261 11.40 21.93 -6.06
CA ILE A 261 10.04 22.43 -6.23
C ILE A 261 9.36 22.58 -4.87
N LYS A 262 8.48 23.59 -4.75
CA LYS A 262 7.85 23.91 -3.48
C LYS A 262 6.34 24.08 -3.66
N PRO A 263 5.49 23.21 -3.07
CA PRO A 263 4.06 23.43 -3.04
C PRO A 263 3.74 24.69 -2.19
N ASN A 264 2.76 25.48 -2.63
CA ASN A 264 2.33 26.68 -1.88
C ASN A 264 1.86 26.32 -0.47
N LYS A 265 1.22 25.17 -0.31
CA LYS A 265 0.79 24.60 0.97
C LYS A 265 1.05 23.11 0.96
N PHE A 266 1.55 22.61 2.07
CA PHE A 266 1.81 21.18 2.24
C PHE A 266 1.31 20.70 3.60
N LEU A 267 0.51 19.64 3.60
CA LEU A 267 -0.04 19.04 4.80
C LEU A 267 0.11 17.52 4.73
N ARG A 268 0.65 16.92 5.79
CA ARG A 268 0.67 15.46 5.94
C ARG A 268 -0.40 15.02 6.94
N ILE A 269 -1.25 14.09 6.54
CA ILE A 269 -2.26 13.45 7.37
C ILE A 269 -1.89 11.97 7.49
N GLY A 270 -1.61 11.55 8.69
CA GLY A 270 -1.20 10.21 9.07
C GLY A 270 -1.11 10.13 10.59
N LEU A 271 -0.60 9.03 11.10
CA LEU A 271 -0.36 8.84 12.51
C LEU A 271 0.86 9.70 12.93
N ASP A 272 0.73 10.43 14.01
CA ASP A 272 1.86 11.10 14.64
C ASP A 272 2.77 10.05 15.30
N ASN A 273 4.03 10.38 15.53
CA ASN A 273 5.05 9.46 16.06
C ASN A 273 4.61 8.79 17.39
N GLN A 274 3.73 7.83 17.28
CA GLN A 274 3.14 7.09 18.40
C GLN A 274 2.58 5.74 17.96
N TYR A 275 2.60 4.76 18.86
CA TYR A 275 1.82 3.54 18.71
C TYR A 275 0.36 3.77 19.15
N SER A 276 -0.57 3.06 18.50
CA SER A 276 -1.95 3.04 18.97
C SER A 276 -2.09 2.09 20.18
N SER A 277 -2.38 2.64 21.34
CA SER A 277 -2.81 1.87 22.52
C SER A 277 -4.32 1.61 22.54
N ILE A 278 -5.04 2.08 21.52
CA ILE A 278 -6.50 1.95 21.39
C ILE A 278 -6.78 0.81 20.41
N VAL A 279 -7.77 -0.01 20.75
CA VAL A 279 -8.28 -1.07 19.88
C VAL A 279 -9.68 -0.72 19.38
N GLY A 280 -10.02 -1.17 18.17
CA GLY A 280 -11.34 -0.93 17.58
C GLY A 280 -11.35 -1.17 16.08
N GLY A 281 -12.49 -0.95 15.45
CA GLY A 281 -12.60 -1.04 14.00
C GLY A 281 -11.76 0.02 13.29
N GLN A 282 -11.36 -0.25 12.05
CA GLN A 282 -10.51 0.63 11.24
C GLN A 282 -11.05 2.07 11.18
N GLN A 283 -12.34 2.25 10.89
CA GLN A 283 -12.97 3.57 10.81
C GLN A 283 -12.95 4.32 12.16
N TYR A 284 -13.15 3.61 13.25
CA TYR A 284 -13.05 4.20 14.59
C TYR A 284 -11.63 4.73 14.87
N LEU A 285 -10.60 3.95 14.52
CA LEU A 285 -9.21 4.36 14.70
C LEU A 285 -8.82 5.51 13.78
N ARG A 286 -9.27 5.51 12.51
CA ARG A 286 -9.11 6.66 11.60
C ARG A 286 -9.67 7.93 12.23
N SER A 287 -10.87 7.88 12.81
CA SER A 287 -11.48 9.02 13.49
C SER A 287 -10.71 9.44 14.74
N LYS A 288 -10.29 8.47 15.58
CA LYS A 288 -9.50 8.74 16.78
C LYS A 288 -8.19 9.44 16.52
N TYR A 289 -7.52 9.09 15.43
CA TYR A 289 -6.23 9.67 15.03
C TYR A 289 -6.36 10.79 14.00
N ASN A 290 -7.57 11.34 13.81
CA ASN A 290 -7.83 12.49 12.92
C ASN A 290 -7.37 12.25 11.47
N MET A 291 -7.67 11.05 10.95
CA MET A 291 -7.39 10.63 9.56
C MET A 291 -8.68 10.37 8.76
N ASP A 292 -9.86 10.51 9.38
CA ASP A 292 -11.15 10.40 8.68
C ASP A 292 -11.46 11.65 7.83
N SER A 293 -12.45 11.55 6.96
CA SER A 293 -12.84 12.62 6.04
C SER A 293 -13.18 13.92 6.76
N LYS A 294 -13.81 13.85 7.94
CA LYS A 294 -14.14 15.04 8.75
C LYS A 294 -12.89 15.77 9.22
N ALA A 295 -11.93 15.03 9.73
CA ALA A 295 -10.65 15.59 10.18
C ALA A 295 -9.84 16.16 8.99
N ILE A 296 -9.84 15.46 7.85
CA ILE A 296 -9.20 15.93 6.61
C ILE A 296 -9.79 17.31 6.22
N ILE A 297 -11.12 17.43 6.13
CA ILE A 297 -11.81 18.68 5.78
C ILE A 297 -11.45 19.80 6.76
N ASN A 298 -11.50 19.54 8.07
CA ASN A 298 -11.22 20.55 9.09
C ASN A 298 -9.76 21.05 9.01
N LYS A 299 -8.80 20.15 8.80
CA LYS A 299 -7.39 20.50 8.63
C LYS A 299 -7.17 21.34 7.36
N ILE A 300 -7.82 20.97 6.25
CA ILE A 300 -7.75 21.73 4.99
C ILE A 300 -8.35 23.13 5.18
N LYS A 301 -9.54 23.27 5.74
CA LYS A 301 -10.15 24.56 6.00
C LYS A 301 -9.26 25.48 6.82
N LYS A 302 -8.62 24.95 7.86
CA LYS A 302 -7.70 25.73 8.70
C LYS A 302 -6.50 26.26 7.91
N ILE A 303 -5.91 25.44 7.02
CA ILE A 303 -4.74 25.83 6.22
C ILE A 303 -5.12 26.80 5.10
N PHE A 304 -6.28 26.61 4.49
CA PHE A 304 -6.77 27.48 3.42
C PHE A 304 -7.50 28.72 3.93
N LYS A 305 -7.67 28.86 5.27
CA LYS A 305 -8.35 30.00 5.94
C LYS A 305 -9.78 30.20 5.43
N LEU A 306 -10.54 29.12 5.40
CA LEU A 306 -11.93 29.07 4.97
C LEU A 306 -12.88 29.04 6.16
#